data_4a9fc4b41fe92306224266b08caf2fc9
#
_entry.id   4a9fc4b41fe92306224266b08caf2fc9
#
_cell.length_a   1.000
_cell.length_b   1.000
_cell.length_c   1.000
_cell.angle_alpha   90.00
_cell.angle_beta   90.00
_cell.angle_gamma   90.00
#
_symmetry.space_group_name_H-M   'P 1'
#
loop_
_entity.id
_entity.type
_entity.pdbx_description
1 polymer ?
#
loop_
_entity_poly.entity_id
_entity_poly.type
_entity_poly.pdbx_seq_one_letter_code
_entity_poly.pdbx_strand_id
1 'polypeptide(L)'
;AHHFKLVSRLNELVALGKKNNIINGSPMKSTVITSTRDDDPINVSVTFKTDDERQLMLNVLLHCADISNAVKPNELCVKWASRVLEEFFNQGDRERSRGMSISPMMDRETTSVGLSQINFIEFVIAPLYVQFVAVFPALNGLLTRLIENRRYYQETYENELADMTKGDGTDRSPEKESLRARFRTLIEKHSLRRFVDESDNLMKAIL
;
A
#
# COMPACT_ATOMS: atom_id res chain seq x y z
N ALA A 1 -3.17 -10.90 10.68
CA ALA A 1 -3.42 -10.43 12.07
C ALA A 1 -2.29 -9.53 12.59
N HIS A 2 -1.00 -9.90 12.42
CA HIS A 2 0.14 -9.14 12.98
C HIS A 2 0.31 -7.75 12.33
N HIS A 3 0.25 -7.65 11.02
CA HIS A 3 0.36 -6.40 10.25
C HIS A 3 -0.60 -5.31 10.75
N PHE A 4 -1.90 -5.59 10.78
CA PHE A 4 -2.91 -4.61 11.19
C PHE A 4 -2.76 -4.17 12.65
N LYS A 5 -2.33 -5.07 13.54
CA LYS A 5 -2.03 -4.75 14.93
C LYS A 5 -0.83 -3.79 15.04
N LEU A 6 0.19 -4.01 14.21
CA LEU A 6 1.36 -3.14 14.15
C LEU A 6 1.00 -1.73 13.66
N VAL A 7 0.21 -1.64 12.57
CA VAL A 7 -0.30 -0.38 12.01
C VAL A 7 -1.14 0.37 13.03
N SER A 8 -2.06 -0.30 13.75
CA SER A 8 -2.88 0.33 14.79
C SER A 8 -2.04 0.95 15.90
N ARG A 9 -1.05 0.21 16.42
CA ARG A 9 -0.15 0.73 17.46
C ARG A 9 0.70 1.90 16.97
N LEU A 10 1.14 1.87 15.72
CA LEU A 10 1.88 2.97 15.12
C LEU A 10 0.99 4.22 14.98
N ASN A 11 -0.27 4.06 14.56
CA ASN A 11 -1.25 5.15 14.48
C ASN A 11 -1.47 5.82 15.85
N GLU A 12 -1.60 5.03 16.91
CA GLU A 12 -1.74 5.53 18.28
C GLU A 12 -0.50 6.36 18.71
N LEU A 13 0.71 5.87 18.42
CA LEU A 13 1.94 6.58 18.73
C LEU A 13 2.03 7.93 17.99
N VAL A 14 1.72 7.95 16.71
CA VAL A 14 1.71 9.18 15.88
C VAL A 14 0.66 10.17 16.37
N ALA A 15 -0.54 9.70 16.73
CA ALA A 15 -1.61 10.54 17.25
C ALA A 15 -1.22 11.19 18.60
N LEU A 16 -0.57 10.45 19.49
CA LEU A 16 -0.05 10.97 20.75
C LEU A 16 1.06 12.01 20.53
N GLY A 17 1.96 11.78 19.57
CA GLY A 17 3.00 12.74 19.20
C GLY A 17 2.42 14.06 18.70
N LYS A 18 1.42 14.02 17.82
CA LYS A 18 0.70 15.21 17.34
C LYS A 18 0.01 15.96 18.47
N LYS A 19 -0.66 15.26 19.38
CA LYS A 19 -1.35 15.88 20.53
C LYS A 19 -0.39 16.59 21.48
N ASN A 20 0.76 15.99 21.74
CA ASN A 20 1.78 16.59 22.61
C ASN A 20 2.42 17.85 22.00
N ASN A 21 2.62 17.89 20.68
CA ASN A 21 3.12 19.07 19.98
C ASN A 21 2.13 20.24 19.98
N ILE A 22 0.82 19.96 19.97
CA ILE A 22 -0.24 20.99 20.04
C ILE A 22 -0.34 21.59 21.45
N ILE A 23 -0.10 20.81 22.51
CA ILE A 23 -0.24 21.24 23.90
C ILE A 23 0.95 22.09 24.38
N ASN A 24 2.15 21.82 23.86
CA ASN A 24 3.39 22.40 24.43
C ASN A 24 3.93 23.65 23.72
N GLY A 25 3.28 24.16 22.68
CA GLY A 25 3.52 25.50 22.07
C GLY A 25 4.98 25.98 21.93
N SER A 26 5.97 25.15 22.23
CA SER A 26 7.40 25.45 22.17
C SER A 26 8.11 24.33 21.40
N PRO A 27 8.97 24.65 20.42
CA PRO A 27 9.76 23.66 19.73
C PRO A 27 10.77 23.03 20.70
N MET A 28 10.49 21.80 21.09
CA MET A 28 11.40 21.01 21.88
C MET A 28 12.62 20.66 21.04
N LYS A 29 13.80 21.17 21.39
CA LYS A 29 15.07 20.78 20.77
C LYS A 29 15.29 19.29 20.97
N SER A 30 15.00 18.52 19.94
CA SER A 30 15.31 17.10 19.87
C SER A 30 16.58 16.95 19.03
N THR A 31 17.54 16.20 19.56
CA THR A 31 18.76 15.80 18.86
C THR A 31 18.40 14.81 17.77
N VAL A 32 18.03 15.28 16.62
CA VAL A 32 17.89 14.52 15.38
C VAL A 32 18.79 15.15 14.35
N ILE A 33 19.47 14.33 13.59
CA ILE A 33 20.38 14.70 12.51
C ILE A 33 19.75 15.79 11.66
N THR A 34 20.17 17.03 11.88
CA THR A 34 19.62 18.23 11.26
C THR A 34 20.14 18.35 9.83
N SER A 35 19.25 18.20 8.85
CA SER A 35 19.41 18.91 7.59
C SER A 35 18.80 20.30 7.78
N THR A 36 19.65 21.32 7.73
CA THR A 36 19.29 22.71 7.91
C THR A 36 18.65 23.27 6.65
N ARG A 37 17.32 23.33 6.59
CA ARG A 37 16.57 24.29 5.79
C ARG A 37 15.31 24.68 6.55
N ASP A 38 15.15 26.00 6.74
CA ASP A 38 14.13 26.61 7.64
C ASP A 38 12.70 26.63 7.09
N ASP A 39 12.38 25.88 6.02
CA ASP A 39 11.07 25.91 5.34
C ASP A 39 10.29 24.58 5.37
N ASP A 40 10.63 23.64 6.28
CA ASP A 40 9.90 22.36 6.35
C ASP A 40 8.66 22.44 7.25
N PRO A 41 7.44 22.41 6.69
CA PRO A 41 6.21 22.32 7.47
C PRO A 41 6.01 20.90 8.00
N ILE A 42 5.78 20.78 9.29
CA ILE A 42 5.39 19.58 10.02
C ILE A 42 6.57 18.63 10.40
N ASN A 43 7.41 19.08 11.27
CA ASN A 43 8.31 18.19 11.99
C ASN A 43 7.56 17.58 13.20
N VAL A 44 6.91 16.42 13.01
CA VAL A 44 6.37 15.63 14.13
C VAL A 44 7.54 14.95 14.81
N SER A 45 8.11 15.60 15.82
CA SER A 45 9.15 15.00 16.65
C SER A 45 8.53 13.91 17.53
N VAL A 46 8.54 12.67 17.08
CA VAL A 46 8.15 11.50 17.86
C VAL A 46 9.35 11.09 18.71
N THR A 47 9.25 11.30 20.03
CA THR A 47 10.27 10.84 20.97
C THR A 47 9.87 9.49 21.53
N PHE A 48 10.70 8.47 21.31
CA PHE A 48 10.51 7.11 21.87
C PHE A 48 11.01 7.10 23.31
N LYS A 49 10.09 7.17 24.27
CA LYS A 49 10.40 7.29 25.70
C LYS A 49 10.62 5.94 26.38
N THR A 50 9.88 4.92 25.93
CA THR A 50 9.90 3.60 26.55
C THR A 50 10.58 2.56 25.65
N ASP A 51 11.04 1.46 26.24
CA ASP A 51 11.60 0.34 25.51
C ASP A 51 10.56 -0.32 24.59
N ASP A 52 9.29 -0.34 25.01
CA ASP A 52 8.18 -0.83 24.20
C ASP A 52 7.95 0.01 22.93
N GLU A 53 8.06 1.33 23.03
CA GLU A 53 7.97 2.23 21.87
C GLU A 53 9.15 2.03 20.91
N ARG A 54 10.36 1.88 21.44
CA ARG A 54 11.57 1.57 20.65
C ARG A 54 11.43 0.22 19.96
N GLN A 55 10.98 -0.80 20.68
CA GLN A 55 10.75 -2.14 20.10
C GLN A 55 9.65 -2.11 19.03
N LEU A 56 8.57 -1.37 19.26
CA LEU A 56 7.53 -1.14 18.25
C LEU A 56 8.14 -0.55 16.98
N MET A 57 8.97 0.47 17.10
CA MET A 57 9.58 1.11 15.93
C MET A 57 10.55 0.19 15.20
N LEU A 58 11.37 -0.61 15.89
CA LEU A 58 12.22 -1.62 15.28
C LEU A 58 11.39 -2.65 14.50
N ASN A 59 10.28 -3.10 15.05
CA ASN A 59 9.37 -4.01 14.37
C ASN A 59 8.73 -3.35 13.13
N VAL A 60 8.35 -2.07 13.20
CA VAL A 60 7.84 -1.29 12.06
C VAL A 60 8.90 -1.17 10.97
N LEU A 61 10.14 -0.81 11.31
CA LEU A 61 11.24 -0.69 10.37
C LEU A 61 11.51 -2.00 9.63
N LEU A 62 11.59 -3.10 10.37
CA LEU A 62 11.80 -4.43 9.80
C LEU A 62 10.64 -4.82 8.89
N HIS A 63 9.41 -4.59 9.32
CA HIS A 63 8.22 -4.91 8.54
C HIS A 63 8.11 -4.03 7.28
N CYS A 64 8.40 -2.73 7.37
CA CYS A 64 8.49 -1.85 6.19
C CYS A 64 9.54 -2.35 5.21
N ALA A 65 10.72 -2.79 5.69
CA ALA A 65 11.76 -3.34 4.81
C ALA A 65 11.30 -4.62 4.10
N ASP A 66 10.64 -5.52 4.81
CA ASP A 66 10.14 -6.80 4.30
C ASP A 66 9.12 -6.61 3.16
N ILE A 67 8.15 -5.72 3.33
CA ILE A 67 7.10 -5.44 2.32
C ILE A 67 7.41 -4.22 1.43
N SER A 68 8.68 -3.86 1.27
CA SER A 68 9.12 -2.64 0.58
C SER A 68 9.00 -2.66 -0.95
N ASN A 69 8.58 -3.76 -1.55
CA ASN A 69 8.50 -3.89 -3.00
C ASN A 69 7.68 -2.79 -3.68
N ALA A 70 6.55 -2.38 -3.09
CA ALA A 70 5.66 -1.37 -3.65
C ALA A 70 6.19 0.08 -3.56
N VAL A 71 7.22 0.34 -2.75
CA VAL A 71 7.88 1.66 -2.64
C VAL A 71 9.25 1.71 -3.32
N LYS A 72 9.61 0.68 -4.08
CA LYS A 72 10.81 0.65 -4.91
C LYS A 72 10.58 1.38 -6.24
N PRO A 73 11.66 1.75 -6.99
CA PRO A 73 11.52 2.18 -8.38
C PRO A 73 10.64 1.20 -9.17
N ASN A 74 9.84 1.72 -10.11
CA ASN A 74 8.81 0.94 -10.80
C ASN A 74 9.30 -0.38 -11.39
N GLU A 75 10.45 -0.38 -12.08
CA GLU A 75 11.03 -1.61 -12.66
C GLU A 75 11.27 -2.71 -11.61
N LEU A 76 11.73 -2.34 -10.41
CA LEU A 76 11.95 -3.29 -9.33
C LEU A 76 10.63 -3.70 -8.68
N CYS A 77 9.70 -2.76 -8.53
CA CYS A 77 8.36 -3.05 -8.03
C CYS A 77 7.68 -4.12 -8.88
N VAL A 78 7.66 -3.93 -10.20
CA VAL A 78 7.07 -4.86 -11.18
C VAL A 78 7.76 -6.23 -11.13
N LYS A 79 9.10 -6.26 -11.10
CA LYS A 79 9.84 -7.54 -11.01
C LYS A 79 9.51 -8.32 -9.74
N TRP A 80 9.39 -7.65 -8.61
CA TRP A 80 9.04 -8.31 -7.35
C TRP A 80 7.59 -8.78 -7.34
N ALA A 81 6.65 -7.94 -7.79
CA ALA A 81 5.25 -8.31 -7.91
C ALA A 81 5.04 -9.53 -8.80
N SER A 82 5.71 -9.56 -9.96
CA SER A 82 5.65 -10.70 -10.88
C SER A 82 6.14 -12.00 -10.22
N ARG A 83 7.23 -11.95 -9.46
CA ARG A 83 7.76 -13.14 -8.76
C ARG A 83 6.83 -13.64 -7.66
N VAL A 84 6.28 -12.73 -6.87
CA VAL A 84 5.33 -13.08 -5.80
C VAL A 84 4.05 -13.67 -6.39
N LEU A 85 3.52 -13.06 -7.45
CA LEU A 85 2.33 -13.59 -8.13
C LEU A 85 2.58 -14.95 -8.76
N GLU A 86 3.76 -15.18 -9.37
CA GLU A 86 4.10 -16.49 -9.91
C GLU A 86 4.19 -17.55 -8.80
N GLU A 87 4.69 -17.20 -7.62
CA GLU A 87 4.68 -18.09 -6.46
C GLU A 87 3.25 -18.43 -6.03
N PHE A 88 2.35 -17.44 -5.98
CA PHE A 88 0.93 -17.64 -5.67
C PHE A 88 0.25 -18.52 -6.72
N PHE A 89 0.46 -18.26 -7.99
CA PHE A 89 -0.10 -19.06 -9.08
C PHE A 89 0.40 -20.49 -9.06
N ASN A 90 1.68 -20.72 -8.79
CA ASN A 90 2.24 -22.05 -8.62
C ASN A 90 1.64 -22.78 -7.40
N GLN A 91 1.22 -22.06 -6.36
CA GLN A 91 0.45 -22.66 -5.27
C GLN A 91 -0.95 -23.04 -5.74
N GLY A 92 -1.68 -22.15 -6.42
CA GLY A 92 -3.02 -22.42 -6.96
C GLY A 92 -3.04 -23.61 -7.91
N ASP A 93 -2.04 -23.72 -8.77
CA ASP A 93 -1.90 -24.87 -9.69
C ASP A 93 -1.71 -26.18 -8.92
N ARG A 94 -0.95 -26.18 -7.82
CA ARG A 94 -0.80 -27.34 -6.94
C ARG A 94 -2.07 -27.69 -6.19
N GLU A 95 -2.83 -26.70 -5.72
CA GLU A 95 -4.13 -26.91 -5.09
C GLU A 95 -5.12 -27.51 -6.10
N ARG A 96 -5.19 -26.96 -7.32
CA ARG A 96 -6.03 -27.48 -8.40
C ARG A 96 -5.67 -28.94 -8.75
N SER A 97 -4.37 -29.25 -8.89
CA SER A 97 -3.91 -30.61 -9.23
C SER A 97 -4.26 -31.67 -8.16
N ARG A 98 -4.50 -31.24 -6.94
CA ARG A 98 -4.90 -32.09 -5.81
C ARG A 98 -6.39 -32.12 -5.57
N GLY A 99 -7.20 -31.51 -6.44
CA GLY A 99 -8.65 -31.40 -6.27
C GLY A 99 -9.09 -30.53 -5.11
N MET A 100 -8.22 -29.67 -4.61
CA MET A 100 -8.52 -28.70 -3.56
C MET A 100 -9.14 -27.43 -4.15
N SER A 101 -9.91 -26.70 -3.35
CA SER A 101 -10.33 -25.35 -3.73
C SER A 101 -9.11 -24.42 -3.78
N ILE A 102 -9.02 -23.65 -4.87
CA ILE A 102 -7.91 -22.71 -5.05
C ILE A 102 -8.05 -21.56 -4.06
N SER A 103 -6.97 -21.24 -3.37
CA SER A 103 -6.92 -20.13 -2.43
C SER A 103 -7.17 -18.79 -3.13
N PRO A 104 -7.79 -17.79 -2.48
CA PRO A 104 -8.04 -16.48 -3.07
C PRO A 104 -6.76 -15.84 -3.64
N MET A 105 -6.85 -15.23 -4.82
CA MET A 105 -5.74 -14.59 -5.57
C MET A 105 -4.67 -15.56 -6.11
N MET A 106 -4.85 -16.86 -5.99
CA MET A 106 -3.88 -17.87 -6.47
C MET A 106 -4.27 -18.54 -7.78
N ASP A 107 -5.40 -18.17 -8.36
CA ASP A 107 -5.82 -18.66 -9.65
C ASP A 107 -5.31 -17.77 -10.79
N ARG A 108 -4.36 -18.25 -11.60
CA ARG A 108 -3.79 -17.50 -12.72
C ARG A 108 -4.78 -17.21 -13.85
N GLU A 109 -5.89 -17.95 -13.94
CA GLU A 109 -6.90 -17.76 -14.97
C GLU A 109 -7.89 -16.64 -14.63
N THR A 110 -8.10 -16.37 -13.33
CA THR A 110 -9.12 -15.43 -12.86
C THR A 110 -8.58 -14.24 -12.10
N THR A 111 -7.29 -14.24 -11.75
CA THR A 111 -6.68 -13.16 -10.95
C THR A 111 -6.15 -12.04 -11.86
N SER A 112 -6.71 -10.84 -11.71
CA SER A 112 -6.14 -9.63 -12.29
C SER A 112 -4.86 -9.22 -11.56
N VAL A 113 -3.78 -9.04 -12.30
CA VAL A 113 -2.50 -8.56 -11.76
C VAL A 113 -2.63 -7.12 -11.28
N GLY A 114 -3.21 -6.24 -12.11
CA GLY A 114 -3.40 -4.84 -11.78
C GLY A 114 -4.21 -4.67 -10.51
N LEU A 115 -5.40 -5.29 -10.42
CA LEU A 115 -6.27 -5.19 -9.25
C LEU A 115 -5.63 -5.77 -7.98
N SER A 116 -4.92 -6.90 -8.08
CA SER A 116 -4.25 -7.50 -6.92
C SER A 116 -3.18 -6.60 -6.33
N GLN A 117 -2.41 -5.91 -7.17
CA GLN A 117 -1.38 -4.98 -6.73
C GLN A 117 -1.97 -3.66 -6.20
N ILE A 118 -3.04 -3.14 -6.81
CA ILE A 118 -3.78 -1.99 -6.27
C ILE A 118 -4.27 -2.30 -4.85
N ASN A 119 -4.94 -3.43 -4.66
CA ASN A 119 -5.43 -3.84 -3.34
C ASN A 119 -4.29 -4.01 -2.32
N PHE A 120 -3.18 -4.60 -2.71
CA PHE A 120 -2.00 -4.72 -1.85
C PHE A 120 -1.47 -3.36 -1.44
N ILE A 121 -1.33 -2.43 -2.38
CA ILE A 121 -0.87 -1.07 -2.10
C ILE A 121 -1.84 -0.34 -1.18
N GLU A 122 -3.14 -0.35 -1.47
CA GLU A 122 -4.13 0.47 -0.75
C GLU A 122 -4.45 -0.09 0.64
N PHE A 123 -4.55 -1.41 0.81
CA PHE A 123 -4.99 -2.00 2.07
C PHE A 123 -3.85 -2.46 2.97
N VAL A 124 -2.66 -2.70 2.42
CA VAL A 124 -1.53 -3.19 3.20
C VAL A 124 -0.41 -2.15 3.30
N ILE A 125 0.08 -1.65 2.17
CA ILE A 125 1.27 -0.81 2.14
C ILE A 125 0.99 0.62 2.59
N ALA A 126 -0.01 1.27 1.99
CA ALA A 126 -0.29 2.69 2.24
C ALA A 126 -0.59 2.99 3.71
N PRO A 127 -1.44 2.23 4.42
CA PRO A 127 -1.72 2.50 5.84
C PRO A 127 -0.47 2.46 6.73
N LEU A 128 0.50 1.59 6.40
CA LEU A 128 1.75 1.48 7.13
C LEU A 128 2.72 2.62 6.77
N TYR A 129 2.95 2.84 5.47
CA TYR A 129 3.96 3.81 5.02
C TYR A 129 3.56 5.25 5.24
N VAL A 130 2.27 5.59 5.21
CA VAL A 130 1.78 6.92 5.59
C VAL A 130 2.15 7.25 7.03
N GLN A 131 1.94 6.33 7.97
CA GLN A 131 2.31 6.55 9.37
C GLN A 131 3.83 6.49 9.58
N PHE A 132 4.52 5.63 8.85
CA PHE A 132 5.97 5.54 8.90
C PHE A 132 6.64 6.85 8.45
N VAL A 133 6.19 7.44 7.35
CA VAL A 133 6.68 8.73 6.85
C VAL A 133 6.25 9.88 7.77
N ALA A 134 5.10 9.81 8.43
CA ALA A 134 4.75 10.81 9.45
C ALA A 134 5.72 10.82 10.63
N VAL A 135 6.38 9.70 10.95
CA VAL A 135 7.46 9.62 11.95
C VAL A 135 8.79 10.06 11.34
N PHE A 136 9.05 9.75 10.08
CA PHE A 136 10.29 10.03 9.37
C PHE A 136 10.04 10.85 8.09
N PRO A 137 9.75 12.15 8.18
CA PRO A 137 9.39 13.00 7.02
C PRO A 137 10.45 13.01 5.92
N ALA A 138 11.73 12.85 6.25
CA ALA A 138 12.81 12.73 5.27
C ALA A 138 12.64 11.57 4.28
N LEU A 139 11.74 10.61 4.57
CA LEU A 139 11.44 9.46 3.72
C LEU A 139 10.19 9.65 2.83
N ASN A 140 9.69 10.89 2.67
CA ASN A 140 8.50 11.18 1.86
C ASN A 140 8.60 10.69 0.41
N GLY A 141 9.80 10.61 -0.14
CA GLY A 141 10.04 10.02 -1.47
C GLY A 141 9.56 8.57 -1.61
N LEU A 142 9.36 7.83 -0.51
CA LEU A 142 8.75 6.50 -0.54
C LEU A 142 7.26 6.56 -0.89
N LEU A 143 6.54 7.57 -0.41
CA LEU A 143 5.12 7.79 -0.75
C LEU A 143 4.96 8.22 -2.21
N THR A 144 5.87 9.07 -2.72
CA THR A 144 5.89 9.43 -4.14
C THR A 144 5.97 8.18 -5.02
N ARG A 145 6.93 7.29 -4.73
CA ARG A 145 7.07 6.01 -5.45
C ARG A 145 5.86 5.11 -5.30
N LEU A 146 5.27 5.07 -4.11
CA LEU A 146 4.06 4.28 -3.86
C LEU A 146 2.90 4.73 -4.76
N ILE A 147 2.71 6.05 -4.90
CA ILE A 147 1.67 6.65 -5.74
C ILE A 147 1.95 6.37 -7.23
N GLU A 148 3.21 6.52 -7.67
CA GLU A 148 3.62 6.21 -9.04
C GLU A 148 3.36 4.74 -9.39
N ASN A 149 3.75 3.81 -8.52
CA ASN A 149 3.53 2.39 -8.71
C ASN A 149 2.03 2.03 -8.69
N ARG A 150 1.27 2.67 -7.82
CA ARG A 150 -0.18 2.50 -7.79
C ARG A 150 -0.84 2.97 -9.10
N ARG A 151 -0.40 4.11 -9.68
CA ARG A 151 -0.87 4.59 -10.99
C ARG A 151 -0.54 3.60 -12.11
N TYR A 152 0.69 3.11 -12.13
CA TYR A 152 1.10 2.07 -13.07
C TYR A 152 0.18 0.85 -13.04
N TYR A 153 -0.18 0.35 -11.86
CA TYR A 153 -1.10 -0.79 -11.74
C TYR A 153 -2.55 -0.43 -12.06
N GLN A 154 -2.95 0.82 -11.90
CA GLN A 154 -4.24 1.30 -12.40
C GLN A 154 -4.32 1.19 -13.93
N GLU A 155 -3.31 1.68 -14.63
CA GLU A 155 -3.22 1.58 -16.10
C GLU A 155 -3.17 0.10 -16.55
N THR A 156 -2.40 -0.73 -15.83
CA THR A 156 -2.36 -2.18 -16.08
C THR A 156 -3.75 -2.80 -15.98
N TYR A 157 -4.49 -2.49 -14.93
CA TYR A 157 -5.85 -3.00 -14.70
C TYR A 157 -6.84 -2.50 -15.76
N GLU A 158 -6.77 -1.24 -16.15
CA GLU A 158 -7.60 -0.68 -17.22
C GLU A 158 -7.33 -1.36 -18.57
N ASN A 159 -6.07 -1.68 -18.87
CA ASN A 159 -5.69 -2.43 -20.06
C ASN A 159 -6.22 -3.87 -20.01
N GLU A 160 -6.10 -4.57 -18.86
CA GLU A 160 -6.68 -5.91 -18.68
C GLU A 160 -8.19 -5.91 -18.93
N LEU A 161 -8.92 -4.89 -18.44
CA LEU A 161 -10.35 -4.72 -18.68
C LEU A 161 -10.68 -4.44 -20.15
N ALA A 162 -9.88 -3.59 -20.80
CA ALA A 162 -10.05 -3.26 -22.20
C ALA A 162 -9.84 -4.50 -23.10
N ASP A 163 -8.85 -5.33 -22.78
CA ASP A 163 -8.59 -6.56 -23.52
C ASP A 163 -9.70 -7.60 -23.32
N MET A 164 -10.28 -7.69 -22.12
CA MET A 164 -11.46 -8.51 -21.85
C MET A 164 -12.70 -8.04 -22.65
N THR A 165 -12.79 -6.75 -22.95
CA THR A 165 -13.92 -6.17 -23.70
C THR A 165 -13.76 -6.21 -25.22
N LYS A 166 -12.51 -6.23 -25.72
CA LYS A 166 -12.18 -6.30 -27.15
C LYS A 166 -12.27 -7.72 -27.73
N GLY A 167 -12.30 -8.75 -26.90
CA GLY A 167 -12.54 -10.14 -27.33
C GLY A 167 -13.87 -10.22 -28.06
N ASP A 168 -13.82 -10.76 -29.30
CA ASP A 168 -14.93 -10.95 -30.23
C ASP A 168 -16.25 -11.22 -29.51
N GLY A 169 -17.26 -10.42 -29.82
CA GLY A 169 -18.60 -10.42 -29.18
C GLY A 169 -19.36 -11.75 -29.19
N THR A 170 -18.69 -12.85 -29.56
CA THR A 170 -19.24 -14.19 -29.64
C THR A 170 -18.98 -15.07 -28.40
N ASP A 171 -17.93 -14.78 -27.60
CA ASP A 171 -17.64 -15.52 -26.37
C ASP A 171 -18.31 -14.88 -25.14
N ARG A 172 -19.65 -15.02 -25.09
CA ARG A 172 -20.48 -14.69 -23.92
C ARG A 172 -20.57 -15.88 -22.97
N SER A 173 -19.42 -16.47 -22.58
CA SER A 173 -19.50 -17.48 -21.54
C SER A 173 -20.06 -16.88 -20.26
N PRO A 174 -20.98 -17.55 -19.56
CA PRO A 174 -21.58 -17.06 -18.31
C PRO A 174 -20.53 -16.75 -17.25
N GLU A 175 -19.37 -17.41 -17.30
CA GLU A 175 -18.26 -17.23 -16.40
C GLU A 175 -17.53 -15.89 -16.61
N LYS A 176 -17.29 -15.50 -17.88
CA LYS A 176 -16.69 -14.20 -18.21
C LYS A 176 -17.64 -13.03 -17.90
N GLU A 177 -18.93 -13.19 -18.12
CA GLU A 177 -19.92 -12.18 -17.78
C GLU A 177 -20.05 -12.02 -16.25
N SER A 178 -20.04 -13.13 -15.50
CA SER A 178 -20.01 -13.12 -14.05
C SER A 178 -18.73 -12.44 -13.52
N LEU A 179 -17.58 -12.72 -14.15
CA LEU A 179 -16.32 -12.07 -13.80
C LEU A 179 -16.37 -10.55 -14.06
N ARG A 180 -16.87 -10.13 -15.23
CA ARG A 180 -17.09 -8.72 -15.57
C ARG A 180 -18.03 -8.01 -14.59
N ALA A 181 -19.12 -8.67 -14.19
CA ALA A 181 -20.07 -8.13 -13.22
C ALA A 181 -19.44 -7.97 -11.83
N ARG A 182 -18.67 -8.97 -11.37
CA ARG A 182 -17.93 -8.91 -10.11
C ARG A 182 -16.87 -7.81 -10.13
N PHE A 183 -16.13 -7.62 -11.23
CA PHE A 183 -15.18 -6.51 -11.37
C PHE A 183 -15.86 -5.15 -11.36
N ARG A 184 -17.00 -4.99 -12.05
CA ARG A 184 -17.76 -3.74 -12.04
C ARG A 184 -18.25 -3.38 -10.62
N THR A 185 -18.76 -4.35 -9.87
CA THR A 185 -19.20 -4.17 -8.48
C THR A 185 -18.01 -3.85 -7.54
N LEU A 186 -16.84 -4.42 -7.77
CA LEU A 186 -15.62 -4.10 -7.02
C LEU A 186 -15.15 -2.67 -7.29
N ILE A 187 -15.19 -2.21 -8.53
CA ILE A 187 -14.86 -0.81 -8.91
C ILE A 187 -15.81 0.17 -8.24
N GLU A 188 -17.12 -0.12 -8.24
CA GLU A 188 -18.14 0.73 -7.63
C GLU A 188 -18.04 0.75 -6.10
N LYS A 189 -17.72 -0.37 -5.48
CA LYS A 189 -17.66 -0.54 -4.03
C LYS A 189 -16.37 0.00 -3.41
N HIS A 190 -15.27 -0.09 -4.13
CA HIS A 190 -13.97 0.48 -3.76
C HIS A 190 -13.73 1.71 -4.64
N SER A 191 -14.45 2.81 -4.33
CA SER A 191 -14.26 4.05 -5.05
C SER A 191 -12.79 4.50 -4.88
N LEU A 192 -11.96 4.09 -5.84
CA LEU A 192 -10.56 4.46 -6.02
C LEU A 192 -10.33 5.99 -5.94
N ARG A 193 -11.37 6.79 -6.19
CA ARG A 193 -11.40 8.24 -5.97
C ARG A 193 -11.02 8.62 -4.55
N ARG A 194 -11.49 7.89 -3.54
CA ARG A 194 -11.30 8.28 -2.14
C ARG A 194 -9.83 8.25 -1.72
N PHE A 195 -9.07 7.25 -2.18
CA PHE A 195 -7.63 7.16 -1.85
C PHE A 195 -6.81 8.20 -2.64
N VAL A 196 -7.15 8.47 -3.89
CA VAL A 196 -6.48 9.52 -4.69
C VAL A 196 -6.76 10.89 -4.09
N ASP A 197 -8.02 11.19 -3.73
CA ASP A 197 -8.40 12.46 -3.11
C ASP A 197 -7.78 12.61 -1.70
N GLU A 198 -7.76 11.54 -0.90
CA GLU A 198 -7.12 11.53 0.43
C GLU A 198 -5.59 11.57 0.33
N SER A 199 -4.96 10.90 -0.64
CA SER A 199 -3.51 10.98 -0.86
C SER A 199 -3.07 12.30 -1.48
N ASP A 200 -3.86 12.89 -2.38
CA ASP A 200 -3.61 14.24 -2.90
C ASP A 200 -3.78 15.32 -1.82
N ASN A 201 -4.76 15.15 -0.92
CA ASN A 201 -4.92 16.01 0.25
C ASN A 201 -3.80 15.79 1.28
N LEU A 202 -3.37 14.54 1.47
CA LEU A 202 -2.23 14.20 2.34
C LEU A 202 -0.92 14.72 1.74
N MET A 203 -0.72 14.60 0.43
CA MET A 203 0.44 15.15 -0.29
C MET A 203 0.45 16.68 -0.24
N LYS A 204 -0.70 17.34 -0.39
CA LYS A 204 -0.83 18.81 -0.20
C LYS A 204 -0.60 19.24 1.24
N ALA A 205 -0.79 18.37 2.22
CA ALA A 205 -0.52 18.63 3.63
C ALA A 205 0.94 18.31 4.05
N ILE A 206 1.68 17.56 3.20
CA ILE A 206 3.08 17.17 3.40
C ILE A 206 4.03 18.05 2.57
N LEU A 207 3.57 18.63 1.46
CA LEU A 207 4.28 19.60 0.62
C LEU A 207 4.01 21.03 1.07
#